data_18ede75b81237c02de64a9398be1a2eb
#
_entry.id   18ede75b81237c02de64a9398be1a2eb
#
_cell.length_a   1.000
_cell.length_b   1.000
_cell.length_c   1.000
_cell.angle_alpha   90.00
_cell.angle_beta   90.00
_cell.angle_gamma   90.00
#
_symmetry.space_group_name_H-M   'P 1'
#
loop_
_entity.id
_entity.type
_entity.pdbx_description
1 polymer ?
#
loop_
_entity_poly.entity_id
_entity_poly.type
_entity_poly.pdbx_seq_one_letter_code
_entity_poly.pdbx_strand_id
1 'polypeptide(L)'
;MKRSTKITSIVLIFFFIIAAVIIARTMIGNHFKKKFSKRPPPGIIVKVVEQKLFQNTIETFGTAVPAQIKSFNIEKYEILEPIKFNTKVKTGDVIAKLKNRNITTPFDGIIGKRDFSNDIDVSQSSIILNLEDTSVLFVDVDIPETFASYVKKGQNVDIKFSGNALKNYPGIV
;
A
#
# COMPACT_ATOMS: atom_id res chain seq x y z
N MET A 1 19.67 29.94 94.63
CA MET A 1 20.29 28.99 93.66
C MET A 1 21.72 29.46 93.43
N LYS A 2 22.68 28.57 93.72
CA LYS A 2 24.14 28.88 93.62
C LYS A 2 24.51 29.12 92.15
N ARG A 3 25.40 30.08 91.89
CA ARG A 3 25.87 30.47 90.54
C ARG A 3 26.35 29.23 89.73
N SER A 4 26.87 28.24 90.37
CA SER A 4 27.31 26.94 89.82
C SER A 4 26.17 26.12 89.13
N THR A 5 24.96 26.06 89.76
CA THR A 5 23.83 25.30 89.22
C THR A 5 23.25 25.92 87.97
N LYS A 6 23.33 27.25 87.82
CA LYS A 6 22.91 27.92 86.58
C LYS A 6 23.83 27.62 85.37
N ILE A 7 25.16 27.64 85.66
CA ILE A 7 26.13 27.30 84.61
C ILE A 7 26.00 25.84 84.16
N THR A 8 25.85 24.92 85.13
CA THR A 8 25.66 23.50 84.79
C THR A 8 24.39 23.24 83.97
N SER A 9 23.27 23.94 84.28
CA SER A 9 22.05 23.85 83.48
C SER A 9 22.23 24.36 82.08
N ILE A 10 22.95 25.48 81.86
CA ILE A 10 23.19 26.04 80.51
C ILE A 10 24.04 25.08 79.68
N VAL A 11 25.09 24.47 80.27
CA VAL A 11 25.93 23.51 79.57
C VAL A 11 25.13 22.28 79.19
N LEU A 12 24.27 21.78 80.07
CA LEU A 12 23.45 20.62 79.83
C LEU A 12 22.41 20.86 78.67
N ILE A 13 21.81 22.06 78.67
CA ILE A 13 20.90 22.48 77.58
C ILE A 13 21.65 22.55 76.24
N PHE A 14 22.87 23.08 76.23
CA PHE A 14 23.69 23.20 75.05
C PHE A 14 24.02 21.80 74.47
N PHE A 15 24.43 20.85 75.31
CA PHE A 15 24.65 19.46 74.88
C PHE A 15 23.39 18.79 74.37
N PHE A 16 22.23 19.06 75.00
CA PHE A 16 20.95 18.51 74.56
C PHE A 16 20.55 19.02 73.17
N ILE A 17 20.80 20.33 72.88
CA ILE A 17 20.57 20.92 71.58
C ILE A 17 21.47 20.25 70.50
N ILE A 18 22.75 20.09 70.79
CA ILE A 18 23.67 19.43 69.88
C ILE A 18 23.25 17.96 69.61
N ALA A 19 22.86 17.22 70.60
CA ALA A 19 22.39 15.85 70.48
C ALA A 19 21.09 15.80 69.61
N ALA A 20 20.18 16.72 69.82
CA ALA A 20 18.94 16.84 69.04
C ALA A 20 19.21 17.13 67.57
N VAL A 21 20.17 18.02 67.29
CA VAL A 21 20.57 18.33 65.88
C VAL A 21 21.21 17.13 65.20
N ILE A 22 22.06 16.40 65.90
CA ILE A 22 22.72 15.18 65.37
C ILE A 22 21.68 14.10 65.04
N ILE A 23 20.73 13.87 65.95
CA ILE A 23 19.64 12.92 65.79
C ILE A 23 18.74 13.33 64.58
N ALA A 24 18.34 14.58 64.53
CA ALA A 24 17.53 15.08 63.40
C ALA A 24 18.25 14.90 62.06
N ARG A 25 19.53 15.25 61.97
CA ARG A 25 20.37 15.09 60.76
C ARG A 25 20.47 13.65 60.32
N THR A 26 20.68 12.70 61.28
CA THR A 26 20.76 11.27 60.94
C THR A 26 19.43 10.72 60.51
N MET A 27 18.32 11.11 61.16
CA MET A 27 16.96 10.69 60.74
C MET A 27 16.61 11.18 59.33
N ILE A 28 16.85 12.47 59.08
CA ILE A 28 16.63 13.05 57.77
C ILE A 28 17.51 12.35 56.70
N GLY A 29 18.81 12.16 56.97
CA GLY A 29 19.72 11.47 56.04
C GLY A 29 19.31 10.06 55.74
N ASN A 30 18.85 9.30 56.73
CA ASN A 30 18.36 7.92 56.55
C ASN A 30 17.01 7.88 55.79
N HIS A 31 16.14 8.86 56.01
CA HIS A 31 14.90 8.99 55.27
C HIS A 31 15.17 9.27 53.78
N PHE A 32 16.02 10.17 53.48
CA PHE A 32 16.42 10.47 52.09
C PHE A 32 17.14 9.32 51.44
N LYS A 33 18.06 8.62 52.14
CA LYS A 33 18.68 7.41 51.62
C LYS A 33 17.65 6.32 51.28
N LYS A 34 16.66 6.06 52.11
CA LYS A 34 15.62 5.07 51.84
C LYS A 34 14.75 5.46 50.67
N LYS A 35 14.43 6.74 50.52
CA LYS A 35 13.50 7.22 49.48
C LYS A 35 14.16 7.39 48.11
N PHE A 36 15.43 7.75 48.05
CA PHE A 36 16.12 8.11 46.80
C PHE A 36 17.25 7.16 46.39
N SER A 37 17.63 6.19 47.22
CA SER A 37 18.70 5.24 46.84
C SER A 37 18.24 4.12 45.91
N LYS A 38 16.94 3.85 45.86
CA LYS A 38 16.36 2.91 44.90
C LYS A 38 15.89 3.66 43.67
N ARG A 39 16.81 3.95 42.74
CA ARG A 39 16.40 4.36 41.39
C ARG A 39 15.69 3.17 40.77
N PRO A 40 14.45 3.32 40.24
CA PRO A 40 13.86 2.25 39.49
C PRO A 40 14.82 1.87 38.35
N PRO A 41 14.97 0.59 38.05
CA PRO A 41 15.80 0.19 36.91
C PRO A 41 15.30 0.91 35.68
N PRO A 42 16.20 1.34 34.78
CA PRO A 42 15.80 1.97 33.53
C PRO A 42 14.84 1.03 32.80
N GLY A 43 13.70 1.56 32.39
CA GLY A 43 12.75 0.77 31.59
C GLY A 43 13.43 0.38 30.29
N ILE A 44 13.59 -0.92 30.08
CA ILE A 44 14.11 -1.46 28.82
C ILE A 44 12.90 -1.88 28.00
N ILE A 45 12.73 -1.27 26.83
CA ILE A 45 11.74 -1.71 25.85
C ILE A 45 12.34 -2.92 25.14
N VAL A 46 11.85 -4.11 25.45
CA VAL A 46 12.21 -5.34 24.75
C VAL A 46 11.13 -5.67 23.72
N LYS A 47 11.54 -5.95 22.50
CA LYS A 47 10.67 -6.49 21.47
C LYS A 47 11.08 -7.94 21.23
N VAL A 48 10.10 -8.84 21.31
CA VAL A 48 10.35 -10.22 20.97
C VAL A 48 10.69 -10.30 19.49
N VAL A 49 11.82 -10.93 19.19
CA VAL A 49 12.24 -11.18 17.82
C VAL A 49 11.42 -12.37 17.29
N GLU A 50 10.55 -12.10 16.35
CA GLU A 50 9.82 -13.14 15.63
C GLU A 50 10.53 -13.42 14.31
N GLN A 51 10.63 -14.70 13.95
CA GLN A 51 11.08 -15.07 12.62
C GLN A 51 10.01 -14.69 11.61
N LYS A 52 10.30 -13.69 10.78
CA LYS A 52 9.48 -13.33 9.62
C LYS A 52 10.22 -13.72 8.35
N LEU A 53 9.52 -14.39 7.46
CA LEU A 53 10.02 -14.57 6.10
C LEU A 53 10.12 -13.19 5.46
N PHE A 54 11.32 -12.80 5.13
CA PHE A 54 11.58 -11.56 4.41
C PHE A 54 11.46 -11.89 2.92
N GLN A 55 10.37 -11.45 2.30
CA GLN A 55 10.21 -11.56 0.86
C GLN A 55 10.54 -10.20 0.24
N ASN A 56 11.46 -10.20 -0.69
CA ASN A 56 11.70 -9.02 -1.52
C ASN A 56 10.53 -8.92 -2.50
N THR A 57 9.74 -7.89 -2.37
CA THR A 57 8.62 -7.61 -3.27
C THR A 57 9.04 -6.48 -4.21
N ILE A 58 8.83 -6.68 -5.50
CA ILE A 58 9.02 -5.65 -6.52
C ILE A 58 7.64 -5.11 -6.84
N GLU A 59 7.45 -3.82 -6.65
CA GLU A 59 6.23 -3.12 -7.04
C GLU A 59 6.49 -2.36 -8.34
N THR A 60 5.62 -2.55 -9.32
CA THR A 60 5.72 -1.88 -10.61
C THR A 60 4.32 -1.56 -11.15
N PHE A 61 4.26 -0.74 -12.17
CA PHE A 61 3.02 -0.37 -12.84
C PHE A 61 2.97 -1.02 -14.21
N GLY A 62 1.77 -1.31 -14.66
CA GLY A 62 1.57 -1.90 -15.96
C GLY A 62 0.22 -1.55 -16.55
N THR A 63 0.02 -1.95 -17.79
CA THR A 63 -1.22 -1.75 -18.53
C THR A 63 -1.89 -3.10 -18.79
N ALA A 64 -3.15 -3.21 -18.42
CA ALA A 64 -3.94 -4.40 -18.74
C ALA A 64 -4.37 -4.36 -20.22
N VAL A 65 -4.08 -5.43 -20.94
CA VAL A 65 -4.44 -5.60 -22.33
C VAL A 65 -5.27 -6.88 -22.50
N PRO A 66 -6.29 -6.88 -23.36
CA PRO A 66 -7.09 -8.06 -23.62
C PRO A 66 -6.26 -9.16 -24.29
N ALA A 67 -6.63 -10.42 -24.07
CA ALA A 67 -5.93 -11.56 -24.62
C ALA A 67 -5.96 -11.59 -26.16
N GLN A 68 -7.06 -11.14 -26.74
CA GLN A 68 -7.24 -11.09 -28.18
C GLN A 68 -8.02 -9.81 -28.57
N ILE A 69 -7.57 -9.18 -29.64
CA ILE A 69 -8.24 -8.03 -30.27
C ILE A 69 -8.42 -8.34 -31.75
N LYS A 70 -9.64 -8.13 -32.24
CA LYS A 70 -9.94 -8.14 -33.66
C LYS A 70 -10.48 -6.78 -34.07
N SER A 71 -9.77 -6.11 -34.97
CA SER A 71 -10.16 -4.80 -35.47
C SER A 71 -10.83 -4.94 -36.84
N PHE A 72 -11.91 -4.20 -37.04
CA PHE A 72 -12.64 -4.08 -38.30
C PHE A 72 -12.66 -2.61 -38.72
N ASN A 73 -12.16 -2.35 -39.90
CA ASN A 73 -12.25 -1.01 -40.49
C ASN A 73 -13.57 -0.89 -41.25
N ILE A 74 -14.37 0.11 -40.92
CA ILE A 74 -15.71 0.31 -41.46
C ILE A 74 -15.83 1.75 -41.92
N GLU A 75 -16.25 1.95 -43.17
CA GLU A 75 -16.57 3.28 -43.67
C GLU A 75 -17.93 3.73 -43.12
N LYS A 76 -18.01 4.96 -42.61
CA LYS A 76 -19.24 5.49 -41.98
C LYS A 76 -20.45 5.44 -42.91
N TYR A 77 -20.27 5.65 -44.22
CA TYR A 77 -21.32 5.64 -45.20
C TYR A 77 -21.89 4.24 -45.49
N GLU A 78 -21.17 3.17 -45.11
CA GLU A 78 -21.64 1.78 -45.23
C GLU A 78 -22.59 1.37 -44.12
N ILE A 79 -22.55 2.04 -42.99
CA ILE A 79 -23.28 1.67 -41.78
C ILE A 79 -24.78 1.90 -41.98
N LEU A 80 -25.58 0.83 -41.87
CA LEU A 80 -27.05 0.90 -41.96
C LEU A 80 -27.71 1.21 -40.62
N GLU A 81 -27.14 0.66 -39.52
CA GLU A 81 -27.71 0.82 -38.19
C GLU A 81 -26.61 1.29 -37.20
N PRO A 82 -26.94 2.12 -36.21
CA PRO A 82 -25.96 2.56 -35.21
C PRO A 82 -25.30 1.36 -34.48
N ILE A 83 -23.97 1.37 -34.41
CA ILE A 83 -23.21 0.34 -33.72
C ILE A 83 -23.26 0.58 -32.20
N LYS A 84 -23.59 -0.47 -31.47
CA LYS A 84 -23.63 -0.42 -29.99
C LYS A 84 -22.26 -0.74 -29.40
N PHE A 85 -21.55 0.30 -28.96
CA PHE A 85 -20.25 0.15 -28.28
C PHE A 85 -20.43 -0.25 -26.83
N ASN A 86 -19.38 -0.77 -26.21
CA ASN A 86 -19.33 -1.26 -24.81
C ASN A 86 -20.37 -2.34 -24.50
N THR A 87 -20.74 -3.12 -25.51
CA THR A 87 -21.70 -4.22 -25.38
C THR A 87 -20.99 -5.56 -25.44
N LYS A 88 -21.40 -6.46 -24.55
CA LYS A 88 -20.93 -7.85 -24.58
C LYS A 88 -21.63 -8.59 -25.70
N VAL A 89 -20.86 -9.35 -26.47
CA VAL A 89 -21.33 -10.11 -27.62
C VAL A 89 -20.77 -11.54 -27.58
N LYS A 90 -21.50 -12.44 -28.20
CA LYS A 90 -21.08 -13.85 -28.34
C LYS A 90 -20.63 -14.14 -29.75
N THR A 91 -19.86 -15.20 -29.90
CA THR A 91 -19.43 -15.73 -31.20
C THR A 91 -20.62 -15.92 -32.15
N GLY A 92 -20.52 -15.34 -33.33
CA GLY A 92 -21.56 -15.39 -34.37
C GLY A 92 -22.55 -14.22 -34.32
N ASP A 93 -22.54 -13.38 -33.27
CA ASP A 93 -23.44 -12.20 -33.21
C ASP A 93 -23.08 -11.19 -34.30
N VAL A 94 -24.10 -10.53 -34.87
CA VAL A 94 -23.90 -9.45 -35.83
C VAL A 94 -23.66 -8.15 -35.07
N ILE A 95 -22.46 -7.60 -35.19
CA ILE A 95 -22.03 -6.38 -34.48
C ILE A 95 -22.18 -5.10 -35.32
N ALA A 96 -22.15 -5.24 -36.62
CA ALA A 96 -22.42 -4.15 -37.53
C ALA A 96 -23.12 -4.65 -38.79
N LYS A 97 -24.21 -3.95 -39.18
CA LYS A 97 -24.89 -4.17 -40.43
C LYS A 97 -24.46 -3.10 -41.44
N LEU A 98 -23.81 -3.53 -42.49
CA LEU A 98 -23.33 -2.67 -43.55
C LEU A 98 -24.15 -2.89 -44.82
N LYS A 99 -24.10 -1.94 -45.75
CA LYS A 99 -24.88 -1.99 -47.01
C LYS A 99 -24.63 -3.28 -47.80
N ASN A 100 -23.39 -3.75 -47.82
CA ASN A 100 -22.99 -4.89 -48.67
C ASN A 100 -22.60 -6.14 -47.87
N ARG A 101 -22.52 -6.05 -46.54
CA ARG A 101 -22.11 -7.16 -45.69
C ARG A 101 -22.50 -6.95 -44.23
N ASN A 102 -22.59 -8.04 -43.50
CA ASN A 102 -22.68 -7.96 -42.02
C ASN A 102 -21.32 -8.33 -41.44
N ILE A 103 -20.96 -7.69 -40.33
CA ILE A 103 -19.80 -8.05 -39.54
C ILE A 103 -20.26 -8.89 -38.37
N THR A 104 -19.74 -10.10 -38.29
CA THR A 104 -20.02 -11.04 -37.19
C THR A 104 -18.81 -11.25 -36.30
N THR A 105 -19.05 -11.57 -35.05
CA THR A 105 -18.00 -11.82 -34.05
C THR A 105 -17.37 -13.21 -34.23
N PRO A 106 -16.06 -13.31 -34.35
CA PRO A 106 -15.37 -14.59 -34.41
C PRO A 106 -15.17 -15.24 -33.02
N PHE A 107 -15.28 -14.49 -31.93
CA PHE A 107 -15.16 -14.92 -30.54
C PHE A 107 -16.01 -14.06 -29.62
N ASP A 108 -16.20 -14.52 -28.39
CA ASP A 108 -16.95 -13.78 -27.36
C ASP A 108 -16.13 -12.59 -26.86
N GLY A 109 -16.75 -11.42 -26.67
CA GLY A 109 -15.99 -10.25 -26.24
C GLY A 109 -16.85 -9.02 -26.00
N ILE A 110 -16.17 -7.88 -25.96
CA ILE A 110 -16.77 -6.56 -25.82
C ILE A 110 -16.44 -5.72 -27.04
N ILE A 111 -17.44 -5.01 -27.52
CA ILE A 111 -17.27 -4.10 -28.67
C ILE A 111 -16.70 -2.78 -28.17
N GLY A 112 -15.48 -2.44 -28.60
CA GLY A 112 -14.81 -1.17 -28.38
C GLY A 112 -14.85 -0.28 -29.62
N LYS A 113 -14.80 1.01 -29.42
CA LYS A 113 -14.55 2.00 -30.47
C LYS A 113 -13.13 2.54 -30.31
N ARG A 114 -12.35 2.51 -31.37
CA ARG A 114 -11.08 3.18 -31.43
C ARG A 114 -11.16 4.33 -32.42
N ASP A 115 -11.17 5.53 -31.90
CA ASP A 115 -10.98 6.72 -32.70
C ASP A 115 -9.46 6.93 -32.82
N PHE A 116 -8.92 6.92 -34.03
CA PHE A 116 -7.53 7.34 -34.23
C PHE A 116 -7.43 8.82 -33.95
N SER A 117 -6.69 9.20 -32.94
CA SER A 117 -6.25 10.55 -32.73
C SER A 117 -4.93 10.79 -33.47
N ASN A 118 -4.98 11.74 -34.37
CA ASN A 118 -3.95 12.72 -34.72
C ASN A 118 -2.70 12.38 -35.54
N ASP A 119 -2.30 11.11 -35.75
CA ASP A 119 -0.99 10.87 -36.41
C ASP A 119 -1.03 10.13 -37.75
N ILE A 120 -2.18 9.79 -38.25
CA ILE A 120 -2.32 9.19 -39.57
C ILE A 120 -3.50 9.90 -40.23
N ASP A 121 -3.37 10.32 -41.47
CA ASP A 121 -4.44 10.79 -42.37
C ASP A 121 -5.46 9.67 -42.64
N VAL A 122 -6.11 9.23 -41.60
CA VAL A 122 -7.30 8.39 -41.71
C VAL A 122 -8.41 9.35 -42.02
N SER A 123 -8.96 9.23 -43.21
CA SER A 123 -10.11 10.01 -43.63
C SER A 123 -11.15 9.99 -42.49
N GLN A 124 -11.71 11.15 -42.14
CA GLN A 124 -12.76 11.28 -41.11
C GLN A 124 -14.01 10.43 -41.41
N SER A 125 -13.97 9.66 -42.49
CA SER A 125 -15.02 8.81 -43.01
C SER A 125 -15.04 7.38 -42.42
N SER A 126 -13.95 6.91 -41.79
CA SER A 126 -13.88 5.53 -41.29
C SER A 126 -13.95 5.44 -39.76
N ILE A 127 -14.39 4.29 -39.28
CA ILE A 127 -14.42 3.92 -37.86
C ILE A 127 -13.70 2.61 -37.72
N ILE A 128 -12.88 2.45 -36.70
CA ILE A 128 -12.34 1.16 -36.29
C ILE A 128 -13.18 0.63 -35.17
N LEU A 129 -13.78 -0.53 -35.44
CA LEU A 129 -14.53 -1.31 -34.47
C LEU A 129 -13.58 -2.39 -33.95
N ASN A 130 -13.33 -2.39 -32.65
CA ASN A 130 -12.57 -3.43 -31.98
C ASN A 130 -13.50 -4.41 -31.29
N LEU A 131 -13.24 -5.69 -31.47
CA LEU A 131 -13.76 -6.76 -30.63
C LEU A 131 -12.63 -7.20 -29.70
N GLU A 132 -12.85 -7.13 -28.40
CA GLU A 132 -11.84 -7.39 -27.38
C GLU A 132 -12.29 -8.57 -26.49
N ASP A 133 -11.47 -9.62 -26.44
CA ASP A 133 -11.67 -10.72 -25.49
C ASP A 133 -11.09 -10.30 -24.13
N THR A 134 -11.98 -10.06 -23.19
CA THR A 134 -11.62 -9.69 -21.82
C THR A 134 -11.77 -10.84 -20.82
N SER A 135 -11.91 -12.06 -21.28
CA SER A 135 -11.98 -13.26 -20.42
C SER A 135 -10.67 -13.50 -19.67
N VAL A 136 -9.56 -13.23 -20.33
CA VAL A 136 -8.21 -13.23 -19.76
C VAL A 136 -7.55 -11.90 -20.11
N LEU A 137 -6.89 -11.28 -19.15
CA LEU A 137 -6.12 -10.06 -19.35
C LEU A 137 -4.64 -10.37 -19.19
N PHE A 138 -3.83 -9.89 -20.09
CA PHE A 138 -2.40 -9.75 -19.90
C PHE A 138 -2.11 -8.40 -19.25
N VAL A 139 -1.07 -8.33 -18.46
CA VAL A 139 -0.61 -7.07 -17.87
C VAL A 139 0.83 -6.87 -18.33
N ASP A 140 1.03 -5.90 -19.20
CA ASP A 140 2.36 -5.49 -19.64
C ASP A 140 2.96 -4.57 -18.58
N VAL A 141 4.12 -4.97 -18.06
CA VAL A 141 4.81 -4.25 -16.99
C VAL A 141 6.24 -3.93 -17.39
N ASP A 142 6.67 -2.72 -17.08
CA ASP A 142 8.05 -2.31 -17.24
C ASP A 142 8.84 -2.61 -15.97
N ILE A 143 9.82 -3.51 -16.07
CA ILE A 143 10.66 -3.89 -14.95
C ILE A 143 12.04 -3.27 -15.14
N PRO A 144 12.54 -2.47 -14.18
CA PRO A 144 13.89 -1.93 -14.22
C PRO A 144 14.92 -3.05 -14.38
N GLU A 145 15.95 -2.84 -15.18
CA GLU A 145 16.99 -3.82 -15.50
C GLU A 145 17.64 -4.41 -14.24
N THR A 146 17.80 -3.61 -13.19
CA THR A 146 18.34 -4.03 -11.90
C THR A 146 17.56 -5.18 -11.25
N PHE A 147 16.28 -5.32 -11.57
CA PHE A 147 15.39 -6.34 -11.03
C PHE A 147 15.09 -7.47 -12.03
N ALA A 148 15.49 -7.34 -13.28
CA ALA A 148 15.18 -8.31 -14.33
C ALA A 148 15.64 -9.74 -14.00
N SER A 149 16.78 -9.90 -13.32
CA SER A 149 17.31 -11.20 -12.93
C SER A 149 16.48 -11.93 -11.85
N TYR A 150 15.65 -11.19 -11.11
CA TYR A 150 14.79 -11.75 -10.06
C TYR A 150 13.41 -12.20 -10.58
N VAL A 151 13.02 -11.75 -11.77
CA VAL A 151 11.74 -12.11 -12.38
C VAL A 151 11.89 -13.38 -13.20
N LYS A 152 11.07 -14.38 -12.89
CA LYS A 152 11.10 -15.68 -13.55
C LYS A 152 9.70 -16.13 -13.93
N LYS A 153 9.59 -16.83 -15.05
CA LYS A 153 8.34 -17.46 -15.49
C LYS A 153 7.79 -18.39 -14.40
N GLY A 154 6.50 -18.28 -14.14
CA GLY A 154 5.78 -19.09 -13.15
C GLY A 154 5.74 -18.48 -11.75
N GLN A 155 6.28 -17.29 -11.54
CA GLN A 155 6.13 -16.57 -10.27
C GLN A 155 4.71 -16.04 -10.11
N ASN A 156 4.18 -16.15 -8.88
CA ASN A 156 2.89 -15.55 -8.53
C ASN A 156 3.04 -14.04 -8.35
N VAL A 157 2.09 -13.32 -8.85
CA VAL A 157 2.01 -11.85 -8.70
C VAL A 157 0.61 -11.44 -8.24
N ASP A 158 0.56 -10.37 -7.46
CA ASP A 158 -0.68 -9.74 -7.03
C ASP A 158 -0.91 -8.47 -7.86
N ILE A 159 -2.02 -8.44 -8.57
CA ILE A 159 -2.39 -7.33 -9.45
C ILE A 159 -3.51 -6.53 -8.77
N LYS A 160 -3.34 -5.20 -8.70
CA LYS A 160 -4.34 -4.26 -8.22
C LYS A 160 -4.69 -3.28 -9.34
N PHE A 161 -5.97 -3.17 -9.65
CA PHE A 161 -6.44 -2.17 -10.61
C PHE A 161 -6.77 -0.85 -9.90
N SER A 162 -6.41 0.25 -10.50
CA SER A 162 -6.67 1.60 -9.97
C SER A 162 -8.15 1.87 -9.71
N GLY A 163 -9.03 1.31 -10.53
CA GLY A 163 -10.49 1.42 -10.35
C GLY A 163 -11.05 0.58 -9.19
N ASN A 164 -10.31 -0.39 -8.67
CA ASN A 164 -10.72 -1.23 -7.54
C ASN A 164 -9.49 -1.67 -6.73
N ALA A 165 -8.89 -0.71 -6.04
CA ALA A 165 -7.66 -0.92 -5.28
C ALA A 165 -7.80 -1.87 -4.08
N LEU A 166 -9.04 -2.16 -3.64
CA LEU A 166 -9.30 -3.07 -2.52
C LEU A 166 -9.27 -4.55 -2.93
N LYS A 167 -9.34 -4.84 -4.23
CA LYS A 167 -9.37 -6.22 -4.73
C LYS A 167 -8.03 -6.59 -5.36
N ASN A 168 -7.44 -7.66 -4.86
CA ASN A 168 -6.26 -8.28 -5.44
C ASN A 168 -6.68 -9.35 -6.44
N TYR A 169 -6.02 -9.38 -7.57
CA TYR A 169 -6.20 -10.40 -8.59
C TYR A 169 -4.90 -11.18 -8.70
N PRO A 170 -4.94 -12.50 -8.54
CA PRO A 170 -3.75 -13.33 -8.71
C PRO A 170 -3.37 -13.39 -10.19
N GLY A 171 -2.08 -13.31 -10.46
CA GLY A 171 -1.50 -13.49 -11.79
C GLY A 171 -0.26 -14.38 -11.72
N ILE A 172 0.23 -14.73 -12.89
CA ILE A 172 1.44 -15.53 -13.06
C ILE A 172 2.28 -14.89 -14.16
N VAL A 173 3.59 -14.77 -13.88
CA VAL A 173 4.58 -14.27 -14.84
C VAL A 173 4.81 -15.28 -15.97
#